data_bcef0ef00da228600fc7ba24ede92fb2
#
_entry.id   bcef0ef00da228600fc7ba24ede92fb2
#
_cell.length_a   1.000
_cell.length_b   1.000
_cell.length_c   1.000
_cell.angle_alpha   90.00
_cell.angle_beta   90.00
_cell.angle_gamma   90.00
#
_symmetry.space_group_name_H-M   'P 1'
#
loop_
_entity.id
_entity.type
_entity.pdbx_description
1 polymer ?
#
loop_
_entity_poly.entity_id
_entity_poly.type
_entity_poly.pdbx_seq_one_letter_code
_entity_poly.pdbx_strand_id
1 'polypeptide(L)'
;MKLRAAIAGVLAAAALAIPANASAYRTWLEFGRQSNISSPLTIATDYGTGYISTQSWRAGSGTSTDACWVSHGWLPTGWYDLWGHWDNYSGKIAGRVFYLQNKPCWNGTWRTELFVHSEETAAQGQYCPTAGDDPYCWEGPSDYYSNGCIKVSRAGYPSDLRLVHDGWHNRSGDYRHGYFTINNWLYVRDL
;
A
#
# COMPACT_ATOMS: atom_id res chain seq x y z
N MET A 1 -29.38 -79.31 3.30
CA MET A 1 -28.38 -78.32 3.76
C MET A 1 -28.62 -77.03 3.02
N LYS A 2 -29.07 -75.98 3.72
CA LYS A 2 -29.31 -74.66 3.10
C LYS A 2 -28.28 -73.71 3.66
N LEU A 3 -27.36 -73.25 2.81
CA LEU A 3 -26.35 -72.26 3.14
C LEU A 3 -27.04 -70.86 3.14
N ARG A 4 -26.94 -70.15 4.28
CA ARG A 4 -27.32 -68.76 4.40
C ARG A 4 -26.07 -67.88 4.24
N ALA A 5 -26.00 -67.12 3.15
CA ALA A 5 -24.97 -66.13 2.96
C ALA A 5 -25.37 -64.86 3.75
N ALA A 6 -24.54 -64.41 4.69
CA ALA A 6 -24.66 -63.12 5.35
C ALA A 6 -23.94 -62.05 4.58
N ILE A 7 -24.68 -61.02 4.10
CA ILE A 7 -24.13 -59.86 3.43
C ILE A 7 -23.80 -58.86 4.55
N ALA A 8 -22.52 -58.62 4.79
CA ALA A 8 -22.05 -57.56 5.64
C ALA A 8 -21.97 -56.26 4.85
N GLY A 9 -22.93 -55.36 5.11
CA GLY A 9 -22.90 -54.00 4.52
C GLY A 9 -21.85 -53.12 5.19
N VAL A 10 -20.87 -52.69 4.45
CA VAL A 10 -19.90 -51.67 4.89
C VAL A 10 -20.53 -50.30 4.69
N LEU A 11 -20.91 -49.65 5.78
CA LEU A 11 -21.29 -48.23 5.80
C LEU A 11 -20.01 -47.38 5.72
N ALA A 12 -19.70 -46.87 4.53
CA ALA A 12 -18.67 -45.85 4.35
C ALA A 12 -19.21 -44.52 4.86
N ALA A 13 -18.75 -44.09 6.04
CA ALA A 13 -18.99 -42.72 6.54
C ALA A 13 -18.20 -41.74 5.69
N ALA A 14 -18.85 -41.06 4.76
CA ALA A 14 -18.27 -39.91 4.06
C ALA A 14 -18.14 -38.76 5.08
N ALA A 15 -16.93 -38.56 5.60
CA ALA A 15 -16.60 -37.37 6.34
C ALA A 15 -16.66 -36.18 5.38
N LEU A 16 -17.74 -35.38 5.50
CA LEU A 16 -17.83 -34.07 4.86
C LEU A 16 -16.73 -33.20 5.51
N ALA A 17 -15.60 -33.06 4.83
CA ALA A 17 -14.61 -32.06 5.17
C ALA A 17 -15.28 -30.70 4.97
N ILE A 18 -15.72 -30.08 6.05
CA ILE A 18 -16.12 -28.67 6.06
C ILE A 18 -14.86 -27.90 5.68
N PRO A 19 -14.85 -27.14 4.58
CA PRO A 19 -13.70 -26.30 4.31
C PRO A 19 -13.56 -25.37 5.50
N ALA A 20 -12.43 -25.45 6.22
CA ALA A 20 -12.05 -24.44 7.17
C ALA A 20 -12.12 -23.12 6.39
N ASN A 21 -13.02 -22.22 6.78
CA ASN A 21 -13.08 -20.88 6.24
C ASN A 21 -11.68 -20.30 6.46
N ALA A 22 -10.90 -20.26 5.39
CA ALA A 22 -9.66 -19.54 5.41
C ALA A 22 -10.05 -18.11 5.73
N SER A 23 -9.78 -17.67 6.95
CA SER A 23 -9.91 -16.28 7.34
C SER A 23 -9.09 -15.50 6.33
N ALA A 24 -9.75 -14.79 5.43
CA ALA A 24 -9.08 -14.03 4.41
C ALA A 24 -8.32 -12.92 5.13
N TYR A 25 -7.01 -13.06 5.24
CA TYR A 25 -6.14 -12.01 5.71
C TYR A 25 -6.39 -10.76 4.87
N ARG A 26 -6.58 -9.62 5.54
CA ARG A 26 -6.75 -8.33 4.88
C ARG A 26 -5.57 -7.46 5.20
N THR A 27 -4.86 -7.02 4.18
CA THR A 27 -3.76 -6.08 4.31
C THR A 27 -4.14 -4.80 3.59
N TRP A 28 -3.91 -3.65 4.25
CA TRP A 28 -4.12 -2.32 3.67
C TRP A 28 -3.02 -1.37 4.10
N LEU A 29 -2.85 -0.29 3.34
CA LEU A 29 -2.06 0.85 3.76
C LEU A 29 -2.94 1.82 4.54
N GLU A 30 -2.36 2.52 5.51
CA GLU A 30 -3.00 3.59 6.25
C GLU A 30 -2.07 4.80 6.31
N PHE A 31 -2.55 5.97 5.94
CA PHE A 31 -1.82 7.22 6.06
C PHE A 31 -2.51 8.15 7.04
N GLY A 32 -1.85 8.43 8.16
CA GLY A 32 -2.35 9.33 9.20
C GLY A 32 -1.82 10.74 8.99
N ARG A 33 -2.65 11.68 8.52
CA ARG A 33 -2.24 13.06 8.30
C ARG A 33 -1.98 13.76 9.63
N GLN A 34 -0.73 14.07 9.92
CA GLN A 34 -0.29 14.78 11.12
C GLN A 34 0.46 16.06 10.77
N SER A 35 1.36 15.99 9.80
CA SER A 35 2.06 17.13 9.21
C SER A 35 2.50 16.81 7.78
N ASN A 36 2.89 17.84 7.03
CA ASN A 36 3.33 17.65 5.64
C ASN A 36 4.60 16.78 5.51
N ILE A 37 5.44 16.73 6.54
CA ILE A 37 6.73 16.04 6.51
C ILE A 37 6.91 14.97 7.59
N SER A 38 5.94 14.79 8.46
CA SER A 38 6.03 13.81 9.57
C SER A 38 4.66 13.25 9.89
N SER A 39 4.25 12.31 9.07
CA SER A 39 2.98 11.58 9.12
C SER A 39 3.29 10.09 9.02
N PRO A 40 2.60 9.19 9.74
CA PRO A 40 2.84 7.77 9.60
C PRO A 40 2.18 7.21 8.34
N LEU A 41 2.93 6.42 7.57
CA LEU A 41 2.41 5.46 6.61
C LEU A 41 2.55 4.08 7.23
N THR A 42 1.45 3.37 7.37
CA THR A 42 1.36 2.09 8.08
C THR A 42 0.87 0.99 7.14
N ILE A 43 1.48 -0.19 7.20
CA ILE A 43 0.88 -1.43 6.69
C ILE A 43 0.13 -2.05 7.86
N ALA A 44 -1.16 -2.29 7.70
CA ALA A 44 -1.99 -2.99 8.67
C ALA A 44 -2.46 -4.33 8.08
N THR A 45 -2.43 -5.38 8.88
CA THR A 45 -2.89 -6.72 8.51
C THR A 45 -3.82 -7.27 9.58
N ASP A 46 -5.06 -7.54 9.20
CA ASP A 46 -6.05 -8.26 10.01
C ASP A 46 -5.97 -9.75 9.69
N TYR A 47 -5.66 -10.53 10.70
CA TYR A 47 -5.57 -12.00 10.60
C TYR A 47 -6.92 -12.69 10.84
N GLY A 48 -8.02 -11.95 10.95
CA GLY A 48 -9.35 -12.52 11.21
C GLY A 48 -9.55 -13.08 12.62
N THR A 49 -8.63 -12.81 13.53
CA THR A 49 -8.65 -13.26 14.94
C THR A 49 -8.95 -12.13 15.92
N GLY A 50 -9.25 -10.93 15.42
CA GLY A 50 -9.34 -9.70 16.21
C GLY A 50 -7.97 -9.06 16.48
N TYR A 51 -6.89 -9.67 16.01
CA TYR A 51 -5.53 -9.12 16.10
C TYR A 51 -5.15 -8.44 14.78
N ILE A 52 -4.72 -7.17 14.89
CA ILE A 52 -4.18 -6.39 13.78
C ILE A 52 -2.69 -6.15 14.02
N SER A 53 -1.87 -6.66 13.11
CA SER A 53 -0.44 -6.36 13.08
C SER A 53 -0.19 -5.11 12.27
N THR A 54 0.67 -4.21 12.77
CA THR A 54 1.03 -2.97 12.10
C THR A 54 2.53 -2.80 11.98
N GLN A 55 2.95 -2.10 10.93
CA GLN A 55 4.32 -1.63 10.74
C GLN A 55 4.26 -0.26 10.07
N SER A 56 4.98 0.72 10.63
CA SER A 56 4.87 2.11 10.21
C SER A 56 6.22 2.71 9.83
N TRP A 57 6.17 3.65 8.91
CA TRP A 57 7.30 4.48 8.47
C TRP A 57 6.89 5.94 8.49
N ARG A 58 7.87 6.82 8.62
CA ARG A 58 7.65 8.25 8.43
C ARG A 58 7.39 8.53 6.96
N ALA A 59 6.38 9.37 6.71
CA ALA A 59 6.03 9.84 5.38
C ALA A 59 5.59 11.32 5.45
N GLY A 60 5.40 11.91 4.29
CA GLY A 60 4.83 13.24 4.15
C GLY A 60 3.83 13.30 3.02
N SER A 61 3.11 14.41 2.89
CA SER A 61 2.19 14.67 1.79
C SER A 61 1.95 16.15 1.62
N GLY A 62 2.03 16.63 0.39
CA GLY A 62 1.77 18.02 0.05
C GLY A 62 2.73 19.03 0.70
N THR A 63 2.49 20.29 0.41
CA THR A 63 3.12 21.46 1.05
C THR A 63 2.11 22.29 1.84
N SER A 64 0.83 21.96 1.74
CA SER A 64 -0.30 22.59 2.40
C SER A 64 -1.23 21.57 3.03
N THR A 65 -1.90 21.94 4.10
CA THR A 65 -2.94 21.13 4.75
C THR A 65 -4.29 21.18 4.03
N ASP A 66 -4.49 22.12 3.10
CA ASP A 66 -5.69 22.20 2.28
C ASP A 66 -5.69 21.10 1.21
N ALA A 67 -6.43 20.03 1.45
CA ALA A 67 -6.53 18.91 0.54
C ALA A 67 -7.13 19.26 -0.84
N CYS A 68 -7.79 20.41 -0.98
CA CYS A 68 -8.36 20.87 -2.22
C CYS A 68 -7.39 21.71 -3.08
N TRP A 69 -6.27 22.10 -2.53
CA TRP A 69 -5.25 22.83 -3.29
C TRP A 69 -4.45 21.85 -4.18
N VAL A 70 -4.79 21.83 -5.47
CA VAL A 70 -4.16 20.96 -6.45
C VAL A 70 -2.64 21.18 -6.49
N SER A 71 -1.87 20.12 -6.56
CA SER A 71 -0.39 20.11 -6.56
C SER A 71 0.29 20.67 -5.31
N HIS A 72 -0.45 20.92 -4.24
CA HIS A 72 0.09 21.43 -2.98
C HIS A 72 -0.53 20.75 -1.74
N GLY A 73 -1.80 20.46 -1.78
CA GLY A 73 -2.56 19.99 -0.63
C GLY A 73 -2.28 18.55 -0.28
N TRP A 74 -2.56 18.19 0.96
CA TRP A 74 -2.59 16.80 1.43
C TRP A 74 -3.47 15.91 0.56
N LEU A 75 -3.24 14.61 0.59
CA LEU A 75 -4.22 13.65 0.10
C LEU A 75 -5.57 13.88 0.81
N PRO A 76 -6.70 13.96 0.08
CA PRO A 76 -8.03 13.94 0.71
C PRO A 76 -8.23 12.72 1.60
N THR A 77 -8.99 12.86 2.70
CA THR A 77 -9.31 11.74 3.59
C THR A 77 -10.23 10.70 2.93
N GLY A 78 -10.20 9.49 3.47
CA GLY A 78 -11.06 8.35 3.10
C GLY A 78 -10.31 7.21 2.45
N TRP A 79 -11.07 6.23 1.95
CA TRP A 79 -10.54 5.04 1.30
C TRP A 79 -10.16 5.32 -0.16
N TYR A 80 -9.05 4.73 -0.59
CA TYR A 80 -8.54 4.72 -1.95
C TYR A 80 -8.35 3.29 -2.40
N ASP A 81 -8.76 2.98 -3.60
CA ASP A 81 -8.28 1.79 -4.27
C ASP A 81 -6.81 2.00 -4.66
N LEU A 82 -5.98 1.00 -4.43
CA LEU A 82 -4.66 0.92 -5.02
C LEU A 82 -4.84 0.39 -6.43
N TRP A 83 -4.69 1.25 -7.43
CA TRP A 83 -4.88 0.88 -8.82
C TRP A 83 -3.74 0.04 -9.39
N GLY A 84 -2.60 0.10 -8.77
CA GLY A 84 -1.46 -0.72 -9.17
C GLY A 84 -0.20 -0.41 -8.38
N HIS A 85 0.83 -1.22 -8.65
CA HIS A 85 2.14 -0.95 -8.13
C HIS A 85 3.23 -1.40 -9.10
N TRP A 86 4.35 -0.74 -9.07
CA TRP A 86 5.53 -1.00 -9.90
C TRP A 86 6.80 -0.84 -9.10
N ASP A 87 7.81 -1.62 -9.44
CA ASP A 87 9.17 -1.44 -8.92
C ASP A 87 10.01 -0.51 -9.79
N ASN A 88 9.62 -0.35 -11.06
CA ASN A 88 10.40 0.35 -12.08
C ASN A 88 9.54 1.34 -12.88
N TYR A 89 8.61 1.99 -12.21
CA TYR A 89 7.81 3.03 -12.84
C TYR A 89 8.71 4.09 -13.47
N SER A 90 8.30 4.61 -14.63
CA SER A 90 9.05 5.63 -15.36
C SER A 90 8.13 6.77 -15.75
N GLY A 91 8.42 7.93 -15.22
CA GLY A 91 7.66 9.15 -15.44
C GLY A 91 8.28 10.30 -14.65
N LYS A 92 7.48 11.31 -14.34
CA LYS A 92 7.86 12.42 -13.44
C LYS A 92 8.17 11.93 -12.03
N ILE A 93 7.48 10.86 -11.62
CA ILE A 93 7.80 10.02 -10.48
C ILE A 93 8.37 8.73 -11.05
N ALA A 94 9.36 8.12 -10.41
CA ALA A 94 9.98 6.91 -10.90
C ALA A 94 10.35 5.94 -9.77
N GLY A 95 10.79 4.73 -10.14
CA GLY A 95 11.16 3.69 -9.20
C GLY A 95 9.95 2.94 -8.64
N ARG A 96 9.97 2.67 -7.35
CA ARG A 96 8.87 1.98 -6.67
C ARG A 96 7.71 2.93 -6.42
N VAL A 97 6.51 2.50 -6.79
CA VAL A 97 5.29 3.29 -6.57
C VAL A 97 4.09 2.41 -6.26
N PHE A 98 3.14 2.95 -5.47
CA PHE A 98 1.74 2.52 -5.49
C PHE A 98 0.93 3.63 -6.12
N TYR A 99 0.15 3.29 -7.15
CA TYR A 99 -0.73 4.23 -7.82
C TYR A 99 -2.10 4.22 -7.17
N LEU A 100 -2.57 5.38 -6.77
CA LEU A 100 -3.80 5.55 -6.02
C LEU A 100 -4.95 5.98 -6.91
N GLN A 101 -6.14 5.63 -6.50
CA GLN A 101 -7.38 6.11 -7.10
C GLN A 101 -7.42 7.63 -7.09
N ASN A 102 -7.89 8.23 -8.20
CA ASN A 102 -8.26 9.63 -8.23
C ASN A 102 -9.44 9.90 -7.30
N LYS A 103 -9.43 11.03 -6.59
CA LYS A 103 -10.45 11.34 -5.60
C LYS A 103 -10.77 12.83 -5.58
N PRO A 104 -12.06 13.21 -5.49
CA PRO A 104 -12.42 14.59 -5.20
C PRO A 104 -12.15 14.91 -3.72
N CYS A 105 -11.73 16.13 -3.43
CA CYS A 105 -11.74 16.66 -2.08
C CYS A 105 -13.14 17.19 -1.69
N TRP A 106 -13.28 17.71 -0.49
CA TRP A 106 -14.56 18.14 0.11
C TRP A 106 -15.35 19.17 -0.72
N ASN A 107 -14.67 20.01 -1.52
CA ASN A 107 -15.32 21.02 -2.37
C ASN A 107 -15.54 20.54 -3.81
N GLY A 108 -15.28 19.25 -4.11
CA GLY A 108 -15.44 18.66 -5.43
C GLY A 108 -14.24 18.79 -6.36
N THR A 109 -13.16 19.46 -5.96
CA THR A 109 -11.92 19.53 -6.75
C THR A 109 -11.26 18.14 -6.85
N TRP A 110 -11.08 17.66 -8.07
CA TRP A 110 -10.44 16.37 -8.32
C TRP A 110 -8.94 16.41 -8.08
N ARG A 111 -8.47 15.41 -7.38
CA ARG A 111 -7.05 15.12 -7.18
C ARG A 111 -6.71 13.87 -7.97
N THR A 112 -5.75 13.99 -8.84
CA THR A 112 -5.35 12.96 -9.82
C THR A 112 -3.85 12.71 -9.74
N GLU A 113 -3.39 11.61 -10.35
CA GLU A 113 -1.97 11.22 -10.39
C GLU A 113 -1.36 11.15 -9.00
N LEU A 114 -2.07 10.47 -8.10
CA LEU A 114 -1.69 10.32 -6.71
C LEU A 114 -0.92 9.00 -6.52
N PHE A 115 0.18 9.08 -5.79
CA PHE A 115 1.06 7.94 -5.57
C PHE A 115 1.52 7.85 -4.10
N VAL A 116 1.90 6.64 -3.69
CA VAL A 116 2.91 6.45 -2.64
C VAL A 116 4.23 6.21 -3.35
N HIS A 117 5.23 7.03 -3.09
CA HIS A 117 6.51 7.00 -3.79
C HIS A 117 7.66 7.54 -2.94
N SER A 118 8.84 7.53 -3.50
CA SER A 118 10.01 8.27 -3.02
C SER A 118 10.71 8.95 -4.21
N GLU A 119 11.91 9.42 -4.00
CA GLU A 119 12.78 9.96 -5.04
C GLU A 119 13.75 8.88 -5.51
N GLU A 120 13.29 8.10 -6.46
CA GLU A 120 14.06 7.02 -7.09
C GLU A 120 14.06 7.20 -8.60
N THR A 121 15.15 6.76 -9.23
CA THR A 121 15.15 6.50 -10.68
C THR A 121 14.33 5.24 -10.99
N ALA A 122 13.96 5.02 -12.25
CA ALA A 122 13.30 3.79 -12.68
C ALA A 122 14.11 2.52 -12.37
N ALA A 123 15.43 2.65 -12.23
CA ALA A 123 16.31 1.57 -11.79
C ALA A 123 16.42 1.43 -10.27
N GLN A 124 15.53 2.11 -9.51
CA GLN A 124 15.49 2.08 -8.04
C GLN A 124 16.76 2.66 -7.36
N GLY A 125 17.56 3.40 -8.11
CA GLY A 125 18.70 4.14 -7.61
C GLY A 125 18.34 5.59 -7.29
N GLN A 126 19.38 6.38 -7.04
CA GLN A 126 19.29 7.83 -6.95
C GLN A 126 20.15 8.47 -8.03
N TYR A 127 19.74 9.65 -8.45
CA TYR A 127 20.52 10.51 -9.32
C TYR A 127 20.50 11.91 -8.75
N CYS A 128 21.62 12.36 -8.22
CA CYS A 128 21.79 13.63 -7.53
C CYS A 128 22.83 14.51 -8.28
N PRO A 129 22.47 15.09 -9.43
CA PRO A 129 23.44 15.83 -10.25
C PRO A 129 23.84 17.17 -9.69
N THR A 130 22.98 17.80 -8.90
CA THR A 130 23.17 19.14 -8.35
C THR A 130 22.61 19.24 -6.94
N ALA A 131 23.01 20.28 -6.20
CA ALA A 131 22.32 20.63 -4.96
C ALA A 131 20.99 21.32 -5.31
N GLY A 132 19.88 20.81 -4.80
CA GLY A 132 18.54 21.33 -5.01
C GLY A 132 17.47 20.25 -5.00
N ASP A 133 16.24 20.63 -5.14
CA ASP A 133 15.08 19.73 -5.19
C ASP A 133 15.06 18.98 -6.54
N ASP A 134 15.61 17.78 -6.55
CA ASP A 134 15.69 16.88 -7.71
C ASP A 134 14.73 15.69 -7.51
N PRO A 135 13.82 15.40 -8.44
CA PRO A 135 12.81 14.36 -8.27
C PRO A 135 13.36 12.93 -8.14
N TYR A 136 14.67 12.75 -8.32
CA TYR A 136 15.34 11.45 -8.22
C TYR A 136 16.44 11.42 -7.17
N CYS A 137 16.51 12.44 -6.33
CA CYS A 137 17.50 12.55 -5.27
C CYS A 137 16.85 12.89 -3.92
N TRP A 138 17.05 12.03 -2.94
CA TRP A 138 16.61 12.31 -1.58
C TRP A 138 17.63 13.21 -0.86
N GLU A 139 17.27 14.48 -0.61
CA GLU A 139 18.16 15.47 -0.03
C GLU A 139 18.15 15.50 1.50
N GLY A 140 17.32 14.74 2.16
CA GLY A 140 17.38 14.61 3.61
C GLY A 140 16.05 14.74 4.37
N PRO A 141 16.11 15.07 5.68
CA PRO A 141 14.93 14.96 6.56
C PRO A 141 13.77 15.91 6.28
N SER A 142 13.98 16.96 5.50
CA SER A 142 12.93 17.90 5.06
C SER A 142 12.28 17.47 3.74
N ASP A 143 12.84 16.50 3.07
CA ASP A 143 12.46 16.08 1.73
C ASP A 143 11.25 15.13 1.70
N TYR A 144 10.27 15.37 2.57
CA TYR A 144 8.98 14.68 2.59
C TYR A 144 7.86 15.45 1.91
N TYR A 145 8.12 16.68 1.48
CA TYR A 145 7.15 17.46 0.72
C TYR A 145 6.88 16.83 -0.65
N SER A 146 5.67 16.99 -1.13
CA SER A 146 5.24 16.47 -2.43
C SER A 146 4.18 17.38 -3.05
N ASN A 147 3.81 17.11 -4.28
CA ASN A 147 2.68 17.75 -4.94
C ASN A 147 1.32 17.11 -4.54
N GLY A 148 1.25 16.53 -3.34
CA GLY A 148 0.05 15.91 -2.78
C GLY A 148 0.05 14.38 -2.78
N CYS A 149 1.10 13.75 -3.28
CA CYS A 149 1.38 12.33 -3.12
C CYS A 149 1.79 12.01 -1.67
N ILE A 150 1.82 10.74 -1.30
CA ILE A 150 2.50 10.29 -0.10
C ILE A 150 3.96 10.01 -0.46
N LYS A 151 4.90 10.75 0.15
CA LYS A 151 6.33 10.62 -0.07
C LYS A 151 6.97 9.94 1.13
N VAL A 152 7.70 8.85 0.89
CA VAL A 152 8.40 8.05 1.88
C VAL A 152 9.90 8.23 1.70
N SER A 153 10.68 8.10 2.76
CA SER A 153 12.13 8.25 2.69
C SER A 153 12.80 7.26 1.75
N ARG A 154 13.80 7.78 1.00
CA ARG A 154 14.77 6.96 0.27
C ARG A 154 16.02 6.69 1.09
N ALA A 155 16.19 7.38 2.23
CA ALA A 155 17.34 7.23 3.10
C ALA A 155 17.49 5.80 3.65
N GLY A 156 18.72 5.42 3.95
CA GLY A 156 19.01 4.11 4.50
C GLY A 156 19.21 2.99 3.48
N TYR A 157 19.58 1.83 3.99
CA TYR A 157 19.70 0.60 3.18
C TYR A 157 19.24 -0.60 4.03
N PRO A 158 18.14 -1.28 3.63
CA PRO A 158 17.22 -0.90 2.54
C PRO A 158 16.51 0.42 2.83
N SER A 159 16.06 1.13 1.79
CA SER A 159 15.28 2.36 1.96
C SER A 159 13.92 2.09 2.59
N ASP A 160 13.33 3.09 3.26
CA ASP A 160 11.99 2.96 3.84
C ASP A 160 10.95 2.59 2.79
N LEU A 161 11.01 3.19 1.59
CA LEU A 161 10.12 2.84 0.49
C LEU A 161 10.24 1.36 0.10
N ARG A 162 11.46 0.83 0.02
CA ARG A 162 11.67 -0.61 -0.23
C ARG A 162 11.07 -1.46 0.87
N LEU A 163 11.24 -1.06 2.13
CA LEU A 163 10.65 -1.78 3.26
C LEU A 163 9.12 -1.76 3.23
N VAL A 164 8.51 -0.66 2.78
CA VAL A 164 7.06 -0.57 2.55
C VAL A 164 6.64 -1.56 1.46
N HIS A 165 7.34 -1.60 0.31
CA HIS A 165 7.05 -2.54 -0.77
C HIS A 165 7.20 -4.00 -0.34
N ASP A 166 8.35 -4.36 0.23
CA ASP A 166 8.63 -5.73 0.67
C ASP A 166 7.64 -6.15 1.77
N GLY A 167 7.33 -5.25 2.71
CA GLY A 167 6.36 -5.49 3.77
C GLY A 167 4.94 -5.67 3.23
N TRP A 168 4.55 -4.90 2.21
CA TRP A 168 3.28 -5.04 1.52
C TRP A 168 3.16 -6.41 0.85
N HIS A 169 4.12 -6.79 0.02
CA HIS A 169 4.13 -8.09 -0.66
C HIS A 169 4.04 -9.27 0.30
N ASN A 170 4.88 -9.25 1.33
CA ASN A 170 4.95 -10.34 2.31
C ASN A 170 3.63 -10.49 3.11
N ARG A 171 2.89 -9.41 3.33
CA ARG A 171 1.65 -9.43 4.13
C ARG A 171 0.40 -9.60 3.28
N SER A 172 0.35 -9.00 2.10
CA SER A 172 -0.78 -9.13 1.18
C SER A 172 -0.76 -10.41 0.36
N GLY A 173 0.43 -10.99 0.17
CA GLY A 173 0.66 -12.08 -0.79
C GLY A 173 0.54 -11.64 -2.24
N ASP A 174 0.45 -10.34 -2.49
CA ASP A 174 0.33 -9.79 -3.84
C ASP A 174 1.69 -9.34 -4.36
N TYR A 175 2.28 -10.14 -5.22
CA TYR A 175 3.57 -9.87 -5.87
C TYR A 175 3.43 -9.42 -7.32
N ARG A 176 2.21 -9.12 -7.77
CA ARG A 176 1.98 -8.67 -9.14
C ARG A 176 2.46 -7.25 -9.32
N HIS A 177 3.05 -6.99 -10.48
CA HIS A 177 3.39 -5.65 -10.92
C HIS A 177 2.37 -5.16 -11.95
N GLY A 178 2.13 -3.87 -11.98
CA GLY A 178 1.16 -3.24 -12.86
C GLY A 178 -0.17 -2.97 -12.15
N TYR A 179 -1.26 -2.93 -12.92
CA TYR A 179 -2.57 -2.62 -12.37
C TYR A 179 -3.13 -3.80 -11.56
N PHE A 180 -3.62 -3.50 -10.37
CA PHE A 180 -4.32 -4.47 -9.54
C PHE A 180 -5.75 -4.71 -10.05
N THR A 181 -6.20 -5.94 -9.91
CA THR A 181 -7.56 -6.33 -10.31
C THR A 181 -8.50 -6.50 -9.13
N ILE A 182 -8.01 -6.53 -7.88
CA ILE A 182 -8.82 -6.79 -6.67
C ILE A 182 -8.25 -6.14 -5.41
N ASN A 183 -9.15 -5.54 -4.63
CA ASN A 183 -9.17 -5.33 -3.16
C ASN A 183 -7.85 -4.95 -2.47
N ASN A 184 -7.11 -4.01 -3.02
CA ASN A 184 -5.98 -3.39 -2.36
C ASN A 184 -6.35 -1.94 -2.01
N TRP A 185 -6.14 -1.52 -0.76
CA TRP A 185 -6.62 -0.24 -0.28
C TRP A 185 -5.57 0.56 0.47
N LEU A 186 -5.74 1.87 0.41
CA LEU A 186 -5.14 2.84 1.31
C LEU A 186 -6.27 3.57 2.05
N TYR A 187 -6.17 3.71 3.37
CA TYR A 187 -7.04 4.57 4.17
C TYR A 187 -6.28 5.83 4.62
N VAL A 188 -6.84 6.99 4.33
CA VAL A 188 -6.30 8.30 4.73
C VAL A 188 -7.19 8.91 5.79
N ARG A 189 -6.63 9.27 6.94
CA ARG A 189 -7.34 9.90 8.06
C ARG A 189 -6.53 11.02 8.71
N ASP A 190 -7.19 11.88 9.43
CA ASP A 190 -6.54 12.82 10.33
C ASP A 190 -6.13 12.13 11.64
N LEU A 191 -5.02 12.56 12.24
CA LEU A 191 -4.52 12.11 13.54
C LEU A 191 -4.63 13.22 14.58
#